data_4d7d1477ed6d089ab95e3f54a93ea741
#
_entry.id   4d7d1477ed6d089ab95e3f54a93ea741
#
_cell.length_a   1.000
_cell.length_b   1.000
_cell.length_c   1.000
_cell.angle_alpha   90.00
_cell.angle_beta   90.00
_cell.angle_gamma   90.00
#
_symmetry.space_group_name_H-M   'P 1'
#
loop_
_entity.id
_entity.type
_entity.pdbx_description
1 polymer ?
#
loop_
_entity_poly.entity_id
_entity_poly.type
_entity_poly.pdbx_seq_one_letter_code
_entity_poly.pdbx_strand_id
1 'polypeptide(L)'
;MATIEKLKKIDDYRWELPKDYKPGMLVPGIIYATEDMLELISKDASIDQVANAAFLPGIVKASLAMPDIHQGYGPPIGGVIATDVKKNGVISPGAVGFDINCGVRLMKTNLAKDDVRDKVKGLVDQLFYTIPTGVGSKGSIKLDANDERDILVEGARWAIKKGYGEKEDLEHTEAGGAIEGADPDKISRKAYERGHAQQGTVGSGNHFVEVQYVEQIFDEEAARAFGLSVGQITVMIHSGSRGFGHQVCTDYLVTMGEAVRKYNISLPDRQLACAPINSPEGQDYLAXXXXXXXXXXXXXXXXXXXXXXXXXXXXXXXXXXNHPEVPEVYRKIGQPVIIPGDMGRASYILVGTQKAMDETFGSTCHGAGRTMSRTAAIKSAKGRAINRELEDRGIFVRAAGRETMKEEMPEAYKDVSKVVEVVHNAGIARMVAKLKPMGCIKG
;
A
#
# COMPACT_ATOMS: atom_id res chain seq x y z
N MET A 1 23.73 10.44 -9.65
CA MET A 1 22.37 10.91 -9.34
C MET A 1 21.78 11.58 -10.57
N ALA A 2 20.49 11.34 -10.85
CA ALA A 2 19.81 12.03 -11.93
C ALA A 2 19.67 13.51 -11.62
N THR A 3 19.86 14.35 -12.59
CA THR A 3 19.68 15.79 -12.41
C THR A 3 18.26 16.20 -12.81
N ILE A 4 17.72 17.15 -12.06
CA ILE A 4 16.40 17.74 -12.34
C ILE A 4 16.35 18.30 -13.77
N GLU A 5 17.47 18.76 -14.26
CA GLU A 5 17.60 19.37 -15.59
C GLU A 5 17.22 18.42 -16.73
N LYS A 6 17.33 17.09 -16.49
CA LYS A 6 16.97 16.09 -17.49
C LYS A 6 15.46 15.89 -17.60
N LEU A 7 14.70 16.32 -16.59
CA LEU A 7 13.25 16.20 -16.60
C LEU A 7 12.63 17.32 -17.43
N LYS A 8 11.66 16.98 -18.28
CA LYS A 8 10.93 17.94 -19.11
C LYS A 8 9.53 18.16 -18.55
N LYS A 9 9.18 19.40 -18.29
CA LYS A 9 7.85 19.73 -17.79
C LYS A 9 6.78 19.40 -18.83
N ILE A 10 5.80 18.58 -18.47
CA ILE A 10 4.62 18.33 -19.29
C ILE A 10 3.52 19.35 -18.92
N ASP A 11 3.26 19.48 -17.64
CA ASP A 11 2.33 20.48 -17.09
C ASP A 11 2.71 20.71 -15.62
N ASP A 12 1.89 21.41 -14.87
CA ASP A 12 2.23 21.77 -13.48
C ASP A 12 2.37 20.56 -12.55
N TYR A 13 1.87 19.39 -12.95
CA TYR A 13 1.81 18.20 -12.10
C TYR A 13 2.47 16.97 -12.69
N ARG A 14 3.06 17.07 -13.90
CA ARG A 14 3.69 15.95 -14.58
C ARG A 14 5.01 16.34 -15.23
N TRP A 15 6.00 15.46 -15.11
CA TRP A 15 7.34 15.66 -15.64
C TRP A 15 7.78 14.42 -16.40
N GLU A 16 8.33 14.59 -17.57
CA GLU A 16 8.81 13.49 -18.39
C GLU A 16 10.30 13.26 -18.19
N LEU A 17 10.68 11.99 -17.98
CA LEU A 17 12.07 11.54 -18.07
C LEU A 17 12.21 10.99 -19.49
N PRO A 18 12.92 11.69 -20.39
CA PRO A 18 12.93 11.27 -21.80
C PRO A 18 13.48 9.87 -22.00
N LYS A 19 13.00 9.18 -23.02
CA LYS A 19 13.42 7.84 -23.38
C LYS A 19 14.93 7.75 -23.63
N ASP A 20 15.57 8.83 -24.07
CA ASP A 20 17.02 8.85 -24.29
C ASP A 20 17.84 9.15 -23.05
N TYR A 21 17.19 9.30 -21.90
CA TYR A 21 17.90 9.51 -20.62
C TYR A 21 18.89 8.37 -20.35
N LYS A 22 18.50 7.12 -20.66
CA LYS A 22 19.38 5.96 -20.50
C LYS A 22 19.19 5.06 -21.73
N PRO A 23 20.28 4.71 -22.45
CA PRO A 23 20.15 3.83 -23.60
C PRO A 23 19.55 2.49 -23.21
N GLY A 24 18.52 2.07 -23.93
CA GLY A 24 17.81 0.82 -23.68
C GLY A 24 16.44 1.00 -23.07
N MET A 25 16.08 2.21 -22.63
CA MET A 25 14.71 2.49 -22.18
C MET A 25 13.75 2.25 -23.34
N LEU A 26 12.69 1.48 -23.07
CA LEU A 26 11.68 1.12 -24.08
C LEU A 26 10.57 2.16 -24.17
N VAL A 27 10.38 2.94 -23.09
CA VAL A 27 9.37 3.97 -22.97
C VAL A 27 9.96 5.11 -22.14
N PRO A 28 9.37 6.31 -22.18
CA PRO A 28 9.80 7.37 -21.26
C PRO A 28 9.32 7.11 -19.84
N GLY A 29 9.83 7.88 -18.88
CA GLY A 29 9.28 7.93 -17.54
C GLY A 29 8.34 9.12 -17.41
N ILE A 30 7.33 9.03 -16.55
CA ILE A 30 6.47 10.16 -16.21
C ILE A 30 6.35 10.21 -14.70
N ILE A 31 6.75 11.34 -14.12
CA ILE A 31 6.73 11.54 -12.66
C ILE A 31 5.64 12.59 -12.35
N TYR A 32 4.72 12.21 -11.48
CA TYR A 32 3.66 13.11 -11.00
C TYR A 32 4.21 13.87 -9.80
N ALA A 33 4.37 15.18 -9.95
CA ALA A 33 4.97 16.02 -8.92
C ALA A 33 4.78 17.49 -9.28
N THR A 34 4.80 18.36 -8.28
CA THR A 34 4.97 19.79 -8.53
C THR A 34 6.47 20.10 -8.62
N GLU A 35 6.80 21.23 -9.21
CA GLU A 35 8.20 21.62 -9.41
C GLU A 35 8.99 21.64 -8.09
N ASP A 36 8.39 22.15 -7.02
CA ASP A 36 9.06 22.28 -5.72
C ASP A 36 9.37 20.91 -5.07
N MET A 37 8.71 19.83 -5.51
CA MET A 37 9.00 18.49 -4.99
C MET A 37 10.22 17.84 -5.64
N LEU A 38 10.63 18.32 -6.80
CA LEU A 38 11.66 17.66 -7.61
C LEU A 38 13.02 17.60 -6.91
N GLU A 39 13.39 18.64 -6.16
CA GLU A 39 14.68 18.65 -5.48
C GLU A 39 14.78 17.52 -4.47
N LEU A 40 13.76 17.32 -3.67
CA LEU A 40 13.72 16.21 -2.71
C LEU A 40 13.75 14.86 -3.43
N ILE A 41 12.96 14.71 -4.50
CA ILE A 41 12.91 13.48 -5.28
C ILE A 41 14.29 13.14 -5.86
N SER A 42 15.05 14.15 -6.27
CA SER A 42 16.37 13.94 -6.89
C SER A 42 17.45 13.50 -5.90
N LYS A 43 17.18 13.54 -4.60
CA LYS A 43 18.20 13.24 -3.57
C LYS A 43 18.52 11.76 -3.41
N ASP A 44 17.67 10.87 -3.92
CA ASP A 44 17.94 9.43 -3.86
C ASP A 44 17.94 8.84 -5.27
N ALA A 45 17.97 7.52 -5.39
CA ALA A 45 18.08 6.84 -6.68
C ALA A 45 16.73 6.69 -7.40
N SER A 46 15.64 7.28 -6.89
CA SER A 46 14.31 6.97 -7.41
C SER A 46 14.12 7.35 -8.87
N ILE A 47 14.67 8.48 -9.31
CA ILE A 47 14.54 8.87 -10.74
C ILE A 47 15.27 7.85 -11.64
N ASP A 48 16.48 7.42 -11.24
CA ASP A 48 17.18 6.37 -11.98
C ASP A 48 16.40 5.06 -11.98
N GLN A 49 15.67 4.77 -10.89
CA GLN A 49 14.84 3.59 -10.81
C GLN A 49 13.62 3.67 -11.74
N VAL A 50 13.07 4.88 -11.95
CA VAL A 50 12.05 5.08 -12.99
C VAL A 50 12.61 4.70 -14.35
N ALA A 51 13.83 5.15 -14.67
CA ALA A 51 14.48 4.82 -15.93
C ALA A 51 14.75 3.31 -16.05
N ASN A 52 15.21 2.68 -14.97
CA ASN A 52 15.52 1.25 -14.98
C ASN A 52 14.26 0.42 -15.24
N ALA A 53 13.13 0.80 -14.65
CA ALA A 53 11.86 0.09 -14.86
C ALA A 53 11.41 0.16 -16.33
N ALA A 54 11.78 1.22 -17.03
CA ALA A 54 11.44 1.39 -18.45
C ALA A 54 12.12 0.37 -19.37
N PHE A 55 13.04 -0.44 -18.84
CA PHE A 55 13.70 -1.53 -19.59
C PHE A 55 12.88 -2.82 -19.59
N LEU A 56 11.84 -2.92 -18.74
CA LEU A 56 11.11 -4.18 -18.60
C LEU A 56 10.40 -4.55 -19.91
N PRO A 57 10.66 -5.75 -20.46
CA PRO A 57 10.03 -6.16 -21.72
C PRO A 57 8.51 -6.07 -21.66
N GLY A 58 7.92 -5.51 -22.70
CA GLY A 58 6.46 -5.39 -22.81
C GLY A 58 5.86 -4.24 -22.03
N ILE A 59 6.68 -3.38 -21.43
CA ILE A 59 6.14 -2.23 -20.69
C ILE A 59 5.29 -1.34 -21.59
N VAL A 60 4.15 -0.88 -21.05
CA VAL A 60 3.12 -0.14 -21.80
C VAL A 60 3.21 1.35 -21.47
N LYS A 61 3.16 2.20 -22.49
CA LYS A 61 3.10 3.66 -22.43
C LYS A 61 4.31 4.32 -21.77
N ALA A 62 4.55 4.11 -20.48
CA ALA A 62 5.57 4.82 -19.73
C ALA A 62 5.85 4.11 -18.41
N SER A 63 7.04 4.36 -17.86
CA SER A 63 7.37 4.02 -16.48
C SER A 63 6.86 5.19 -15.63
N LEU A 64 5.83 4.96 -14.81
CA LEU A 64 5.17 6.02 -14.05
C LEU A 64 5.67 6.05 -12.61
N ALA A 65 5.63 7.23 -12.00
CA ALA A 65 5.88 7.39 -10.57
C ALA A 65 4.93 8.44 -10.00
N MET A 66 4.38 8.13 -8.84
CA MET A 66 3.45 8.99 -8.12
C MET A 66 4.22 9.94 -7.20
N PRO A 67 3.57 11.00 -6.67
CA PRO A 67 4.32 11.99 -5.87
C PRO A 67 4.89 11.47 -4.55
N ASP A 68 4.47 10.29 -4.11
CA ASP A 68 5.05 9.62 -2.93
C ASP A 68 6.36 8.88 -3.25
N ILE A 69 6.87 9.05 -4.43
CA ILE A 69 8.09 8.38 -4.95
C ILE A 69 9.27 8.49 -3.98
N HIS A 70 9.94 7.37 -3.75
CA HIS A 70 11.23 7.33 -3.07
C HIS A 70 11.96 6.04 -3.45
N GLN A 71 13.21 5.91 -3.06
CA GLN A 71 14.03 4.78 -3.46
C GLN A 71 13.42 3.47 -2.97
N GLY A 72 13.31 2.50 -3.87
CA GLY A 72 12.76 1.17 -3.60
C GLY A 72 13.74 0.08 -3.98
N TYR A 73 13.20 -1.13 -4.09
CA TYR A 73 13.92 -2.32 -4.54
C TYR A 73 13.49 -2.57 -5.99
N GLY A 74 14.44 -2.44 -6.92
CA GLY A 74 14.11 -2.49 -8.34
C GLY A 74 13.52 -1.17 -8.81
N PRO A 75 12.20 -1.06 -8.96
CA PRO A 75 11.59 0.24 -9.28
C PRO A 75 11.48 1.10 -8.04
N PRO A 76 11.19 2.38 -8.19
CA PRO A 76 10.99 3.22 -7.01
C PRO A 76 9.68 2.82 -6.32
N ILE A 77 9.59 3.05 -5.02
CA ILE A 77 8.31 2.98 -4.31
C ILE A 77 7.48 4.17 -4.82
N GLY A 78 6.21 3.95 -5.09
CA GLY A 78 5.36 4.91 -5.79
C GLY A 78 5.38 4.71 -7.30
N GLY A 79 6.18 3.75 -7.79
CA GLY A 79 6.20 3.43 -9.21
C GLY A 79 4.97 2.66 -9.66
N VAL A 80 4.56 2.89 -10.91
CA VAL A 80 3.45 2.16 -11.53
C VAL A 80 3.93 1.64 -12.88
N ILE A 81 3.81 0.33 -13.09
CA ILE A 81 4.31 -0.35 -14.27
C ILE A 81 3.22 -1.29 -14.80
N ALA A 82 2.91 -1.20 -16.07
CA ALA A 82 2.04 -2.17 -16.74
C ALA A 82 2.81 -2.83 -17.88
N THR A 83 2.65 -4.14 -18.03
CA THR A 83 3.24 -4.88 -19.13
C THR A 83 2.15 -5.59 -19.91
N ASP A 84 2.37 -5.74 -21.22
CA ASP A 84 1.39 -6.35 -22.12
C ASP A 84 1.78 -7.82 -22.39
N VAL A 85 0.96 -8.73 -21.92
CA VAL A 85 1.16 -10.18 -22.11
C VAL A 85 1.31 -10.51 -23.60
N LYS A 86 0.55 -9.84 -24.47
CA LYS A 86 0.58 -10.07 -25.91
C LYS A 86 1.89 -9.63 -26.56
N LYS A 87 2.66 -8.79 -25.87
CA LYS A 87 3.97 -8.34 -26.33
C LYS A 87 5.09 -9.00 -25.55
N ASN A 88 4.84 -10.20 -25.06
CA ASN A 88 5.77 -10.99 -24.26
C ASN A 88 6.18 -10.25 -22.99
N GLY A 89 5.24 -9.51 -22.41
CA GLY A 89 5.45 -8.74 -21.19
C GLY A 89 5.82 -9.61 -20.01
N VAL A 90 6.61 -9.02 -19.11
CA VAL A 90 7.19 -9.73 -17.97
C VAL A 90 6.49 -9.40 -16.67
N ILE A 91 6.71 -10.27 -15.66
CA ILE A 91 6.36 -10.00 -14.28
C ILE A 91 7.64 -10.08 -13.44
N SER A 92 7.77 -9.14 -12.49
CA SER A 92 8.97 -8.99 -11.68
C SER A 92 8.62 -8.98 -10.20
N PRO A 93 9.01 -10.01 -9.44
CA PRO A 93 8.74 -10.03 -8.00
C PRO A 93 9.35 -8.85 -7.25
N GLY A 94 10.54 -8.38 -7.65
CA GLY A 94 11.13 -7.20 -7.04
C GLY A 94 10.30 -5.95 -7.25
N ALA A 95 9.62 -5.85 -8.40
CA ALA A 95 8.75 -4.72 -8.70
C ALA A 95 7.45 -4.78 -7.90
N VAL A 96 6.95 -5.97 -7.60
CA VAL A 96 5.78 -6.16 -6.73
C VAL A 96 6.17 -5.83 -5.28
N GLY A 97 7.34 -6.29 -4.85
CA GLY A 97 7.89 -5.99 -3.55
C GLY A 97 7.82 -7.15 -2.56
N PHE A 98 8.50 -6.96 -1.45
CA PHE A 98 8.57 -7.97 -0.38
C PHE A 98 7.29 -8.03 0.44
N ASP A 99 6.65 -6.90 0.66
CA ASP A 99 5.37 -6.88 1.39
C ASP A 99 4.24 -6.91 0.38
N ILE A 100 4.01 -8.08 -0.20
CA ILE A 100 2.98 -8.27 -1.21
C ILE A 100 1.62 -7.90 -0.60
N ASN A 101 0.92 -6.98 -1.24
CA ASN A 101 -0.36 -6.46 -0.76
C ASN A 101 -0.25 -5.81 0.62
N CYS A 102 0.56 -4.73 0.71
CA CYS A 102 0.65 -3.89 1.89
C CYS A 102 -0.60 -3.00 1.92
N GLY A 103 -1.67 -3.54 2.46
CA GLY A 103 -3.01 -2.97 2.29
C GLY A 103 -3.50 -2.16 3.47
N VAL A 104 -4.52 -1.37 3.21
CA VAL A 104 -5.15 -0.51 4.21
C VAL A 104 -6.64 -0.81 4.25
N ARG A 105 -7.19 -0.80 5.45
CA ARG A 105 -8.63 -0.93 5.67
C ARG A 105 -9.11 0.20 6.56
N LEU A 106 -10.24 0.82 6.19
CA LEU A 106 -10.85 1.86 7.00
C LEU A 106 -12.16 1.33 7.57
N MET A 107 -12.32 1.47 8.88
CA MET A 107 -13.55 1.15 9.58
C MET A 107 -14.22 2.46 9.98
N LYS A 108 -15.45 2.66 9.55
CA LYS A 108 -16.24 3.80 10.03
C LYS A 108 -17.03 3.38 11.27
N THR A 109 -17.31 4.34 12.14
CA THR A 109 -18.10 4.09 13.35
C THR A 109 -19.26 5.07 13.39
N ASN A 110 -20.16 4.86 14.35
CA ASN A 110 -21.23 5.82 14.64
C ASN A 110 -20.87 6.72 15.83
N LEU A 111 -19.58 6.79 16.17
CA LEU A 111 -19.09 7.63 17.26
C LEU A 111 -18.61 8.98 16.71
N ALA A 112 -18.81 10.01 17.51
CA ALA A 112 -18.30 11.35 17.20
C ALA A 112 -17.03 11.63 18.00
N LYS A 113 -16.22 12.55 17.51
CA LYS A 113 -14.97 12.97 18.15
C LYS A 113 -15.15 13.26 19.64
N ASP A 114 -16.21 13.99 19.98
CA ASP A 114 -16.45 14.39 21.39
C ASP A 114 -16.82 13.19 22.27
N ASP A 115 -17.37 12.12 21.71
CA ASP A 115 -17.71 10.92 22.48
C ASP A 115 -16.47 10.23 23.03
N VAL A 116 -15.33 10.34 22.34
CA VAL A 116 -14.13 9.57 22.66
C VAL A 116 -12.95 10.43 23.11
N ARG A 117 -13.06 11.75 23.03
CA ARG A 117 -11.93 12.66 23.29
C ARG A 117 -11.19 12.35 24.59
N ASP A 118 -11.90 12.14 25.68
CA ASP A 118 -11.30 11.88 26.99
C ASP A 118 -10.94 10.41 27.22
N LYS A 119 -11.23 9.56 26.24
CA LYS A 119 -11.04 8.10 26.35
C LYS A 119 -9.98 7.56 25.41
N VAL A 120 -9.38 8.41 24.57
CA VAL A 120 -8.48 7.97 23.51
C VAL A 120 -7.25 7.24 24.07
N LYS A 121 -6.65 7.80 25.15
CA LYS A 121 -5.46 7.17 25.75
C LYS A 121 -5.75 5.76 26.23
N GLY A 122 -6.86 5.57 26.91
CA GLY A 122 -7.29 4.23 27.37
C GLY A 122 -7.60 3.31 26.22
N LEU A 123 -8.22 3.86 25.16
CA LEU A 123 -8.53 3.07 23.97
C LEU A 123 -7.25 2.60 23.28
N VAL A 124 -6.25 3.48 23.14
CA VAL A 124 -4.97 3.12 22.55
C VAL A 124 -4.27 2.04 23.37
N ASP A 125 -4.28 2.16 24.70
CA ASP A 125 -3.71 1.15 25.58
C ASP A 125 -4.39 -0.20 25.38
N GLN A 126 -5.72 -0.20 25.28
CA GLN A 126 -6.49 -1.43 25.08
C GLN A 126 -6.21 -2.06 23.72
N LEU A 127 -6.15 -1.23 22.66
CA LEU A 127 -5.79 -1.73 21.32
C LEU A 127 -4.41 -2.35 21.33
N PHE A 128 -3.45 -1.68 21.97
CA PHE A 128 -2.07 -2.19 22.03
C PHE A 128 -2.01 -3.52 22.78
N TYR A 129 -2.80 -3.65 23.83
CA TYR A 129 -2.86 -4.88 24.64
C TYR A 129 -3.48 -6.04 23.84
N THR A 130 -4.53 -5.77 23.05
CA THR A 130 -5.32 -6.83 22.41
C THR A 130 -4.89 -7.19 21.01
N ILE A 131 -4.25 -6.25 20.28
CA ILE A 131 -3.86 -6.49 18.90
C ILE A 131 -2.35 -6.72 18.83
N PRO A 132 -1.90 -7.92 18.46
CA PRO A 132 -0.46 -8.20 18.41
C PRO A 132 0.23 -7.30 17.36
N THR A 133 1.29 -6.59 17.79
CA THR A 133 2.08 -5.72 16.93
C THR A 133 3.57 -6.04 17.11
N GLY A 134 4.37 -5.68 16.12
CA GLY A 134 5.82 -5.83 16.20
C GLY A 134 6.37 -7.00 15.40
N VAL A 135 7.68 -6.97 15.23
CA VAL A 135 8.40 -8.02 14.49
C VAL A 135 8.20 -9.38 15.18
N GLY A 136 7.77 -10.36 14.42
CA GLY A 136 7.60 -11.72 14.92
C GLY A 136 6.41 -11.91 15.84
N SER A 137 5.53 -10.91 15.97
CA SER A 137 4.32 -11.06 16.79
C SER A 137 3.46 -12.22 16.27
N LYS A 138 2.77 -12.88 17.19
CA LYS A 138 1.92 -14.04 16.88
C LYS A 138 0.47 -13.72 17.16
N GLY A 139 -0.40 -14.17 16.25
CA GLY A 139 -1.84 -14.00 16.40
C GLY A 139 -2.43 -14.99 17.40
N SER A 140 -3.61 -14.66 17.89
CA SER A 140 -4.36 -15.55 18.80
C SER A 140 -5.14 -16.62 18.04
N ILE A 141 -5.32 -16.46 16.74
CA ILE A 141 -6.10 -17.39 15.93
C ILE A 141 -5.26 -18.65 15.67
N LYS A 142 -5.79 -19.79 16.07
CA LYS A 142 -5.13 -21.08 15.85
C LYS A 142 -5.65 -21.69 14.56
N LEU A 143 -4.72 -22.04 13.68
CA LEU A 143 -5.03 -22.58 12.36
C LEU A 143 -4.44 -23.98 12.21
N ASP A 144 -5.21 -24.88 11.60
CA ASP A 144 -4.65 -26.16 11.15
C ASP A 144 -4.25 -26.02 9.67
N ALA A 145 -3.69 -27.07 9.09
CA ALA A 145 -3.20 -27.04 7.72
C ALA A 145 -4.32 -26.79 6.70
N ASN A 146 -5.53 -27.28 6.99
CA ASN A 146 -6.68 -27.06 6.11
C ASN A 146 -7.12 -25.59 6.16
N ASP A 147 -7.16 -25.01 7.36
CA ASP A 147 -7.48 -23.60 7.52
C ASP A 147 -6.52 -22.72 6.72
N GLU A 148 -5.21 -23.02 6.81
CA GLU A 148 -4.19 -22.24 6.11
C GLU A 148 -4.40 -22.29 4.59
N ARG A 149 -4.68 -23.48 4.07
CA ARG A 149 -4.93 -23.68 2.65
C ARG A 149 -6.19 -22.93 2.21
N ASP A 150 -7.26 -23.04 3.01
CA ASP A 150 -8.54 -22.38 2.72
C ASP A 150 -8.38 -20.85 2.70
N ILE A 151 -7.61 -20.29 3.65
CA ILE A 151 -7.34 -18.85 3.71
C ILE A 151 -6.69 -18.37 2.41
N LEU A 152 -5.76 -19.13 1.88
CA LEU A 152 -5.03 -18.76 0.66
C LEU A 152 -5.90 -18.78 -0.59
N VAL A 153 -7.02 -19.49 -0.55
CA VAL A 153 -7.96 -19.58 -1.67
C VAL A 153 -9.16 -18.66 -1.46
N GLU A 154 -9.69 -18.62 -0.22
CA GLU A 154 -10.93 -17.92 0.09
C GLU A 154 -10.72 -16.49 0.61
N GLY A 155 -9.51 -16.16 1.09
CA GLY A 155 -9.21 -14.83 1.59
C GLY A 155 -10.15 -14.41 2.71
N ALA A 156 -10.72 -13.19 2.59
CA ALA A 156 -11.63 -12.66 3.59
C ALA A 156 -12.90 -13.48 3.74
N ARG A 157 -13.30 -14.20 2.70
CA ARG A 157 -14.50 -15.08 2.78
C ARG A 157 -14.34 -16.15 3.84
N TRP A 158 -13.12 -16.70 4.00
CA TRP A 158 -12.82 -17.65 5.07
C TRP A 158 -13.10 -17.04 6.45
N ALA A 159 -12.64 -15.80 6.65
CA ALA A 159 -12.83 -15.12 7.94
C ALA A 159 -14.34 -14.97 8.26
N ILE A 160 -15.14 -14.60 7.26
CA ILE A 160 -16.59 -14.47 7.45
C ILE A 160 -17.22 -15.82 7.81
N LYS A 161 -16.83 -16.90 7.13
CA LYS A 161 -17.33 -18.26 7.43
C LYS A 161 -17.02 -18.68 8.87
N LYS A 162 -15.89 -18.22 9.40
CA LYS A 162 -15.46 -18.55 10.76
C LYS A 162 -16.01 -17.58 11.82
N GLY A 163 -16.82 -16.61 11.42
CA GLY A 163 -17.45 -15.67 12.33
C GLY A 163 -16.61 -14.46 12.71
N TYR A 164 -15.59 -14.16 11.93
CA TYR A 164 -14.73 -13.00 12.19
C TYR A 164 -15.19 -11.73 11.45
N GLY A 165 -16.48 -11.64 11.14
CA GLY A 165 -17.04 -10.49 10.46
C GLY A 165 -18.43 -10.81 9.95
N GLU A 166 -18.98 -9.90 9.17
CA GLU A 166 -20.34 -10.04 8.64
C GLU A 166 -20.31 -10.07 7.11
N LYS A 167 -21.33 -10.66 6.51
CA LYS A 167 -21.41 -10.82 5.07
C LYS A 167 -21.29 -9.46 4.34
N GLU A 168 -21.87 -8.42 4.93
CA GLU A 168 -21.80 -7.07 4.38
C GLU A 168 -20.38 -6.55 4.23
N ASP A 169 -19.44 -7.04 5.06
CA ASP A 169 -18.05 -6.61 4.97
C ASP A 169 -17.46 -6.94 3.59
N LEU A 170 -17.90 -8.04 2.98
CA LEU A 170 -17.42 -8.44 1.66
C LEU A 170 -17.88 -7.48 0.56
N GLU A 171 -19.07 -6.89 0.73
CA GLU A 171 -19.61 -5.92 -0.22
C GLU A 171 -18.80 -4.63 -0.27
N HIS A 172 -18.05 -4.36 0.81
CA HIS A 172 -17.20 -3.18 0.94
C HIS A 172 -15.72 -3.52 0.81
N THR A 173 -15.40 -4.74 0.37
CA THR A 173 -14.03 -5.21 0.24
C THR A 173 -13.70 -5.42 -1.23
N GLU A 174 -12.53 -4.96 -1.64
CA GLU A 174 -12.03 -5.11 -3.00
C GLU A 174 -12.10 -6.58 -3.42
N ALA A 175 -12.54 -6.83 -4.64
CA ALA A 175 -12.68 -8.16 -5.24
C ALA A 175 -13.59 -9.09 -4.42
N GLY A 176 -14.49 -8.53 -3.58
CA GLY A 176 -15.35 -9.35 -2.74
C GLY A 176 -14.59 -10.21 -1.76
N GLY A 177 -13.35 -9.81 -1.44
CA GLY A 177 -12.54 -10.47 -0.42
C GLY A 177 -11.73 -11.67 -0.88
N ALA A 178 -11.77 -12.02 -2.16
CA ALA A 178 -10.98 -13.13 -2.69
C ALA A 178 -10.66 -12.93 -4.17
N ILE A 179 -9.49 -13.39 -4.58
CA ILE A 179 -9.01 -13.26 -5.97
C ILE A 179 -8.86 -14.66 -6.55
N GLU A 180 -9.38 -14.86 -7.75
CA GLU A 180 -9.29 -16.13 -8.45
C GLU A 180 -7.86 -16.38 -8.97
N GLY A 181 -7.49 -17.65 -9.09
CA GLY A 181 -6.25 -18.07 -9.68
C GLY A 181 -5.12 -18.32 -8.71
N ALA A 182 -5.35 -18.15 -7.42
CA ALA A 182 -4.35 -18.45 -6.41
C ALA A 182 -4.17 -19.98 -6.30
N ASP A 183 -2.92 -20.42 -6.26
CA ASP A 183 -2.58 -21.83 -6.16
C ASP A 183 -1.63 -22.06 -4.98
N PRO A 184 -2.13 -22.57 -3.85
CA PRO A 184 -1.29 -22.83 -2.68
C PRO A 184 -0.16 -23.83 -2.91
N ASP A 185 -0.25 -24.68 -3.94
CA ASP A 185 0.79 -25.65 -4.25
C ASP A 185 2.07 -25.00 -4.80
N LYS A 186 2.01 -23.72 -5.18
CA LYS A 186 3.18 -23.01 -5.69
C LYS A 186 3.98 -22.31 -4.58
N ILE A 187 3.58 -22.45 -3.33
CA ILE A 187 4.20 -21.80 -2.18
C ILE A 187 5.16 -22.76 -1.49
N SER A 188 6.36 -22.29 -1.16
CA SER A 188 7.34 -23.11 -0.46
C SER A 188 6.90 -23.40 0.98
N ARG A 189 7.36 -24.54 1.51
CA ARG A 189 7.14 -24.89 2.90
C ARG A 189 7.63 -23.79 3.84
N LYS A 190 8.78 -23.20 3.52
CA LYS A 190 9.36 -22.13 4.33
C LYS A 190 8.45 -20.91 4.40
N ALA A 191 7.78 -20.57 3.28
CA ALA A 191 6.85 -19.43 3.28
C ALA A 191 5.64 -19.73 4.17
N TYR A 192 5.09 -20.94 4.10
CA TYR A 192 4.02 -21.37 5.02
C TYR A 192 4.45 -21.20 6.47
N GLU A 193 5.63 -21.73 6.81
CA GLU A 193 6.13 -21.69 8.19
C GLU A 193 6.29 -20.25 8.68
N ARG A 194 6.73 -19.35 7.82
CA ARG A 194 6.90 -17.94 8.19
C ARG A 194 5.57 -17.21 8.38
N GLY A 195 4.52 -17.61 7.66
CA GLY A 195 3.21 -16.97 7.76
C GLY A 195 2.30 -17.54 8.82
N HIS A 196 2.52 -18.80 9.15
CA HIS A 196 1.64 -19.64 9.97
C HIS A 196 1.13 -18.95 11.25
N ALA A 197 2.01 -18.36 12.04
CA ALA A 197 1.64 -17.81 13.33
C ALA A 197 1.31 -16.32 13.29
N GLN A 198 1.33 -15.69 12.12
CA GLN A 198 1.22 -14.22 12.02
C GLN A 198 -0.14 -13.72 11.57
N GLN A 199 -1.11 -14.59 11.41
CA GLN A 199 -2.47 -14.16 11.03
C GLN A 199 -3.07 -13.32 12.16
N GLY A 200 -3.70 -12.21 11.79
CA GLY A 200 -4.31 -11.30 12.76
C GLY A 200 -3.32 -10.41 13.50
N THR A 201 -2.10 -10.27 12.98
CA THR A 201 -1.10 -9.36 13.56
C THR A 201 -0.86 -8.16 12.65
N VAL A 202 -0.50 -7.03 13.25
CA VAL A 202 -0.27 -5.79 12.50
C VAL A 202 1.11 -5.79 11.84
N GLY A 203 2.14 -6.17 12.58
CA GLY A 203 3.50 -6.12 12.05
C GLY A 203 4.28 -4.94 12.59
N SER A 204 5.27 -4.49 11.82
CA SER A 204 6.18 -3.44 12.25
C SER A 204 6.44 -2.44 11.12
N GLY A 205 7.27 -1.45 11.40
CA GLY A 205 7.61 -0.41 10.45
C GLY A 205 6.43 0.52 10.21
N ASN A 206 6.05 0.69 8.95
CA ASN A 206 4.95 1.58 8.59
C ASN A 206 3.56 1.02 8.92
N HIS A 207 3.45 -0.21 9.39
CA HIS A 207 2.16 -0.82 9.74
C HIS A 207 1.62 -0.23 11.05
N PHE A 208 0.31 -0.10 11.13
CA PHE A 208 -0.34 0.54 12.29
C PHE A 208 -1.83 0.23 12.38
N VAL A 209 -2.40 0.54 13.55
CA VAL A 209 -3.84 0.72 13.74
C VAL A 209 -4.01 2.12 14.32
N GLU A 210 -4.83 2.94 13.70
CA GLU A 210 -4.96 4.35 14.07
C GLU A 210 -6.43 4.75 14.25
N VAL A 211 -6.72 5.38 15.39
CA VAL A 211 -8.01 5.98 15.67
C VAL A 211 -7.96 7.41 15.16
N GLN A 212 -8.95 7.78 14.35
CA GLN A 212 -8.97 9.05 13.63
C GLN A 212 -10.34 9.72 13.74
N TYR A 213 -10.40 10.98 13.35
CA TYR A 213 -11.67 11.64 13.11
C TYR A 213 -11.67 12.32 11.76
N VAL A 214 -12.83 12.40 11.14
CA VAL A 214 -13.00 13.09 9.87
C VAL A 214 -12.93 14.60 10.14
N GLU A 215 -11.85 15.24 9.67
CA GLU A 215 -11.68 16.67 9.90
C GLU A 215 -12.40 17.49 8.84
N GLN A 216 -12.38 17.05 7.60
CA GLN A 216 -12.88 17.85 6.49
C GLN A 216 -13.40 16.94 5.38
N ILE A 217 -14.45 17.37 4.71
CA ILE A 217 -15.01 16.69 3.54
C ILE A 217 -14.86 17.64 2.34
N PHE A 218 -14.28 17.12 1.26
CA PHE A 218 -14.06 17.87 0.01
C PHE A 218 -15.10 17.57 -1.05
N ASP A 219 -15.72 16.38 -0.99
CA ASP A 219 -16.72 15.91 -1.96
C ASP A 219 -17.87 15.31 -1.18
N GLU A 220 -18.93 16.09 -1.02
CA GLU A 220 -20.08 15.70 -0.19
C GLU A 220 -20.81 14.47 -0.74
N GLU A 221 -20.93 14.37 -2.07
CA GLU A 221 -21.63 13.23 -2.70
C GLU A 221 -20.87 11.94 -2.46
N ALA A 222 -19.57 11.94 -2.71
CA ALA A 222 -18.76 10.76 -2.48
C ALA A 222 -18.68 10.40 -0.99
N ALA A 223 -18.53 11.39 -0.11
CA ALA A 223 -18.51 11.14 1.33
C ALA A 223 -19.81 10.49 1.80
N ARG A 224 -20.94 10.96 1.29
CA ARG A 224 -22.25 10.37 1.61
C ARG A 224 -22.33 8.92 1.17
N ALA A 225 -21.86 8.64 -0.05
CA ALA A 225 -21.83 7.28 -0.57
C ALA A 225 -20.93 6.36 0.24
N PHE A 226 -19.84 6.90 0.80
CA PHE A 226 -18.91 6.13 1.63
C PHE A 226 -19.33 6.10 3.11
N GLY A 227 -20.38 6.84 3.47
CA GLY A 227 -20.88 6.89 4.84
C GLY A 227 -19.99 7.70 5.78
N LEU A 228 -19.34 8.76 5.28
CA LEU A 228 -18.43 9.60 6.04
C LEU A 228 -19.07 10.96 6.35
N SER A 229 -18.85 11.46 7.56
CA SER A 229 -19.34 12.78 7.99
C SER A 229 -18.31 13.44 8.90
N VAL A 230 -18.28 14.77 8.90
CA VAL A 230 -17.34 15.56 9.72
C VAL A 230 -17.51 15.20 11.20
N GLY A 231 -16.40 14.98 11.89
CA GLY A 231 -16.38 14.66 13.31
C GLY A 231 -16.53 13.18 13.63
N GLN A 232 -16.83 12.35 12.63
CA GLN A 232 -17.01 10.91 12.81
C GLN A 232 -15.67 10.25 13.16
N ILE A 233 -15.70 9.30 14.09
CA ILE A 233 -14.54 8.49 14.43
C ILE A 233 -14.39 7.36 13.40
N THR A 234 -13.17 7.19 12.91
CA THR A 234 -12.79 6.09 12.05
C THR A 234 -11.59 5.35 12.64
N VAL A 235 -11.40 4.11 12.23
CA VAL A 235 -10.21 3.34 12.60
C VAL A 235 -9.58 2.82 11.31
N MET A 236 -8.30 3.13 11.13
CA MET A 236 -7.56 2.70 9.94
C MET A 236 -6.56 1.63 10.33
N ILE A 237 -6.55 0.54 9.57
CA ILE A 237 -5.63 -0.58 9.77
C ILE A 237 -4.73 -0.67 8.56
N HIS A 238 -3.41 -0.67 8.77
CA HIS A 238 -2.41 -0.82 7.72
C HIS A 238 -1.55 -2.02 8.07
N SER A 239 -1.59 -3.05 7.25
CA SER A 239 -0.79 -4.24 7.46
C SER A 239 -0.50 -4.88 6.10
N GLY A 240 0.18 -6.02 6.10
CA GLY A 240 0.59 -6.68 4.87
C GLY A 240 0.70 -8.18 5.04
N SER A 241 1.36 -8.81 4.08
CA SER A 241 1.48 -10.27 4.02
C SER A 241 2.50 -10.84 4.99
N ARG A 242 3.10 -10.01 5.81
CA ARG A 242 4.01 -10.40 6.88
C ARG A 242 5.18 -11.24 6.32
N GLY A 243 5.72 -12.16 7.12
CA GLY A 243 6.84 -13.02 6.70
C GLY A 243 6.49 -13.96 5.56
N PHE A 244 5.23 -14.25 5.37
CA PHE A 244 4.76 -15.09 4.28
C PHE A 244 5.09 -14.45 2.92
N GLY A 245 4.60 -13.24 2.67
CA GLY A 245 4.87 -12.54 1.42
C GLY A 245 6.35 -12.26 1.22
N HIS A 246 7.05 -11.89 2.29
CA HIS A 246 8.49 -11.65 2.24
C HIS A 246 9.23 -12.90 1.72
N GLN A 247 8.84 -14.09 2.21
CA GLN A 247 9.50 -15.33 1.78
C GLN A 247 9.15 -15.67 0.34
N VAL A 248 7.89 -15.46 -0.07
CA VAL A 248 7.47 -15.68 -1.46
C VAL A 248 8.32 -14.81 -2.40
N CYS A 249 8.48 -13.53 -2.07
CA CYS A 249 9.32 -12.64 -2.89
C CYS A 249 10.76 -13.15 -2.95
N THR A 250 11.34 -13.52 -1.81
CA THR A 250 12.71 -14.04 -1.73
C THR A 250 12.89 -15.28 -2.61
N ASP A 251 11.95 -16.22 -2.52
CA ASP A 251 12.00 -17.47 -3.31
C ASP A 251 11.98 -17.16 -4.81
N TYR A 252 11.07 -16.28 -5.23
CA TYR A 252 10.90 -15.99 -6.66
C TYR A 252 11.96 -15.05 -7.23
N LEU A 253 12.64 -14.26 -6.38
CA LEU A 253 13.81 -13.52 -6.86
C LEU A 253 14.92 -14.48 -7.34
N VAL A 254 15.10 -15.60 -6.64
CA VAL A 254 16.05 -16.64 -7.09
C VAL A 254 15.60 -17.22 -8.42
N THR A 255 14.32 -17.62 -8.51
CA THR A 255 13.74 -18.17 -9.75
C THR A 255 13.91 -17.21 -10.92
N MET A 256 13.62 -15.93 -10.70
CA MET A 256 13.68 -14.92 -11.77
C MET A 256 15.12 -14.58 -12.17
N GLY A 257 16.07 -14.68 -11.22
CA GLY A 257 17.48 -14.52 -11.56
C GLY A 257 17.95 -15.55 -12.60
N GLU A 258 17.44 -16.77 -12.49
CA GLU A 258 17.70 -17.82 -13.46
C GLU A 258 16.91 -17.60 -14.75
N ALA A 259 15.65 -17.15 -14.63
CA ALA A 259 14.79 -16.91 -15.79
C ALA A 259 15.34 -15.82 -16.71
N VAL A 260 15.94 -14.79 -16.14
CA VAL A 260 16.55 -13.69 -16.91
C VAL A 260 17.58 -14.25 -17.90
N ARG A 261 18.40 -15.20 -17.44
CA ARG A 261 19.39 -15.86 -18.31
C ARG A 261 18.71 -16.79 -19.30
N LYS A 262 17.76 -17.60 -18.85
CA LYS A 262 17.03 -18.56 -19.67
C LYS A 262 16.31 -17.89 -20.85
N TYR A 263 15.69 -16.73 -20.60
CA TYR A 263 14.90 -16.02 -21.61
C TYR A 263 15.65 -14.87 -22.26
N ASN A 264 16.95 -14.76 -21.97
CA ASN A 264 17.83 -13.80 -22.64
C ASN A 264 17.36 -12.35 -22.44
N ILE A 265 16.97 -12.03 -21.21
CA ILE A 265 16.47 -10.68 -20.85
C ILE A 265 17.63 -9.85 -20.32
N SER A 266 17.79 -8.62 -20.85
CA SER A 266 18.85 -7.71 -20.43
C SER A 266 18.26 -6.57 -19.60
N LEU A 267 18.76 -6.39 -18.38
CA LEU A 267 18.23 -5.41 -17.43
C LEU A 267 19.36 -4.57 -16.83
N PRO A 268 19.13 -3.28 -16.56
CA PRO A 268 20.16 -2.43 -15.95
C PRO A 268 20.34 -2.67 -14.46
N ASP A 269 19.41 -3.38 -13.81
CA ASP A 269 19.40 -3.61 -12.38
C ASP A 269 18.86 -5.01 -12.11
N ARG A 270 19.68 -5.88 -11.51
CA ARG A 270 19.27 -7.26 -11.22
C ARG A 270 18.09 -7.35 -10.24
N GLN A 271 17.81 -6.28 -9.51
CA GLN A 271 16.64 -6.24 -8.62
C GLN A 271 15.32 -6.29 -9.42
N LEU A 272 15.38 -6.02 -10.72
CA LEU A 272 14.23 -6.11 -11.62
C LEU A 272 14.06 -7.49 -12.23
N ALA A 273 14.81 -8.49 -11.78
CA ALA A 273 14.75 -9.85 -12.33
C ALA A 273 13.30 -10.27 -12.57
N CYS A 274 13.06 -10.88 -13.73
CA CYS A 274 11.69 -11.09 -14.21
C CYS A 274 11.64 -12.27 -15.17
N ALA A 275 10.43 -12.67 -15.53
CA ALA A 275 10.19 -13.69 -16.56
C ALA A 275 8.97 -13.27 -17.37
N PRO A 276 8.87 -13.74 -18.62
CA PRO A 276 7.62 -13.53 -19.37
C PRO A 276 6.44 -14.06 -18.58
N ILE A 277 5.35 -13.30 -18.58
CA ILE A 277 4.15 -13.70 -17.82
C ILE A 277 3.68 -15.09 -18.25
N ASN A 278 3.73 -15.39 -19.56
CA ASN A 278 3.27 -16.68 -20.07
C ASN A 278 4.27 -17.83 -19.89
N SER A 279 5.45 -17.56 -19.31
CA SER A 279 6.40 -18.63 -19.00
C SER A 279 5.96 -19.43 -17.77
N PRO A 280 6.50 -20.65 -17.58
CA PRO A 280 6.20 -21.39 -16.34
C PRO A 280 6.55 -20.58 -15.09
N GLU A 281 7.68 -19.90 -15.08
CA GLU A 281 8.13 -19.08 -13.94
C GLU A 281 7.14 -17.92 -13.67
N GLY A 282 6.68 -17.26 -14.73
CA GLY A 282 5.73 -16.16 -14.61
C GLY A 282 4.38 -16.62 -14.08
N GLN A 283 3.88 -17.74 -14.61
CA GLN A 283 2.59 -18.30 -14.17
C GLN A 283 2.64 -18.79 -12.72
N ASP A 284 3.76 -19.41 -12.34
CA ASP A 284 3.94 -19.86 -10.96
C ASP A 284 3.95 -18.67 -9.99
N TYR A 285 4.65 -17.60 -10.35
CA TYR A 285 4.68 -16.42 -9.49
C TYR A 285 3.29 -15.76 -9.40
N LEU A 286 2.57 -15.67 -10.49
CA LEU A 286 1.19 -15.11 -10.47
C LEU A 286 0.30 -15.92 -9.52
N ALA A 287 0.40 -17.22 -9.57
CA ALA A 287 -0.35 -18.08 -8.65
C ALA A 287 0.00 -17.81 -7.18
N UNK A 288 1.15 -17.59 -7.01
CA UNK A 288 1.66 -17.32 -5.67
C UNK A 288 1.34 -15.94 -5.21
N UNK A 289 1.19 -14.96 -6.09
CA UNK A 289 0.93 -13.61 -5.74
C UNK A 289 -0.55 -13.42 -5.43
N UNK A 290 -1.31 -14.21 -6.02
CA UNK A 290 -2.70 -14.19 -5.79
C UNK A 290 -3.04 -14.81 -4.43
N UNK A 291 -2.20 -15.67 -3.94
CA UNK A 291 -2.35 -16.24 -2.66
C UNK A 291 -1.97 -15.29 -1.55
N UNK A 292 -1.07 -14.44 -1.85
CA UNK A 292 -0.61 -13.45 -0.95
C UNK A 292 -1.58 -12.28 -0.82
N UNK A 293 -2.22 -12.18 -1.77
CA UNK A 293 -3.24 -11.17 -1.79
C UNK A 293 -4.46 -11.58 -0.99
N UNK A 294 -4.66 -12.74 -1.06
CA UNK A 294 -5.70 -13.31 -0.28
C UNK A 294 -5.31 -13.45 1.19
N UNK A 295 -4.25 -13.64 1.49
CA UNK A 295 -3.73 -13.69 2.79
C UNK A 295 -3.72 -12.37 3.47
N UNK A 296 -3.45 -11.50 2.77
CA UNK A 296 -3.39 -10.18 3.29
C UNK A 296 -4.77 -9.58 3.52
N UNK A 297 -5.53 -10.01 2.71
CA UNK A 297 -6.87 -9.60 2.83
C UNK A 297 -7.56 -10.29 4.01
N UNK A 298 -7.12 -11.37 4.21
CA UNK A 298 -7.55 -12.08 5.33
C UNK A 298 -6.89 -11.63 6.62
N UNK A 299 -5.85 -11.26 6.46
CA UNK A 299 -5.12 -10.83 7.59
C UNK A 299 -5.66 -9.55 8.15
N UNK A 300 -5.89 -8.89 7.39
CA UNK A 300 -6.45 -7.62 7.77
C UNK A 300 -7.85 -7.76 8.32
N UNK A 301 -8.39 -8.58 7.84
CA UNK A 301 -9.70 -8.85 8.28
C UNK A 301 -9.73 -9.59 9.60
N UNK A 302 -8.89 -10.32 9.65
CA UNK A 302 -8.75 -11.01 10.85
C UNK A 302 -8.30 -10.15 11.99
N UNK A 303 -7.60 -9.32 11.61
CA UNK A 303 -7.15 -8.41 12.59
C UNK A 303 -8.19 -7.38 12.99
N UNK A 304 -8.84 -7.37 12.23
CA UNK A 304 -9.89 -6.43 12.50
C UNK A 304 -11.11 -7.14 13.08
N UNK A 305 -10.92 -8.06 13.29
CA UNK A 305 -11.92 -8.82 13.81
C UNK A 305 -12.93 -8.13 14.61
N UNK A 306 -12.82 -7.30 14.72
CA UNK A 306 -13.84 -6.73 15.45
C UNK A 306 -14.66 -5.76 14.70
N UNK A 307 -14.74 -5.72 14.02
CA UNK A 307 -15.70 -4.78 13.69
C UNK A 307 -15.99 -4.76 12.30
N UNK A 308 -16.74 -5.11 12.07
CA UNK A 308 -17.29 -5.15 10.83
C UNK A 308 -17.32 -3.83 10.17
N UNK A 309 -16.99 -3.48 9.55
CA UNK A 309 -17.40 -2.48 8.69
C UNK A 309 -16.52 -2.31 7.59
N UNK A 310 -16.95 -2.28 6.78
CA UNK A 310 -16.41 -2.31 5.54
C UNK A 310 -15.58 -1.19 5.14
N UNK A 311 -14.81 -1.52 4.82
CA UNK A 311 -14.02 -0.54 4.19
C UNK A 311 -13.40 -1.08 3.00
N UNK A 312 -13.19 -0.52 2.29
CA UNK A 312 -12.63 -0.92 1.06
C UNK A 312 -11.17 -0.91 1.19
N UNK A 313 -10.76 -1.75 0.87
CA UNK A 313 -9.34 -1.85 0.86
C UNK A 313 -8.89 -1.33 -0.45
N UNK A 314 -8.20 -0.76 -0.39
CA UNK A 314 -7.78 -0.15 -1.60
C UNK A 314 -6.47 -0.61 -2.02
N UNK A 315 -6.54 -1.15 -2.76
CA UNK A 315 -5.34 -1.50 -3.46
C UNK A 315 -5.21 -0.49 -4.53
N UNK A 316 -4.56 -0.32 -5.03
CA UNK A 316 -4.26 0.62 -5.94
C UNK A 316 -5.13 0.74 -7.12
N UNK A 317 -6.04 0.11 -7.25
CA UNK A 317 -6.76 0.24 -8.44
C UNK A 317 -7.89 1.22 -8.21
N UNK A 318 -7.86 2.12 -8.84
CA UNK A 318 -8.84 3.08 -8.69
C UNK A 318 -9.70 3.16 -9.85
N UNK A 319 -10.54 2.41 -10.03
CA UNK A 319 -11.41 2.40 -11.15
C UNK A 319 -12.39 3.56 -11.04
N UNK A 320 -12.86 3.79 -12.06
CA UNK A 320 -13.74 4.92 -12.25
C UNK A 320 -15.17 4.60 -11.95
N UNK A 321 -15.84 5.36 -11.98
CA UNK A 321 -17.23 5.22 -11.88
C UNK A 321 -17.73 4.24 -12.84
N ASN A 322 -18.64 3.45 -12.49
CA ASN A 322 -19.29 2.41 -13.25
C ASN A 322 -18.36 1.28 -13.72
N HIS A 323 -17.12 1.27 -13.34
CA HIS A 323 -16.24 0.15 -13.73
C HIS A 323 -16.70 -1.11 -13.02
N PRO A 324 -16.76 -2.26 -13.71
CA PRO A 324 -17.33 -3.49 -13.13
C PRO A 324 -16.50 -4.05 -11.95
N GLU A 325 -15.22 -3.74 -11.85
CA GLU A 325 -14.39 -4.21 -10.73
C GLU A 325 -14.59 -3.38 -9.46
N VAL A 326 -15.21 -2.22 -9.55
CA VAL A 326 -15.56 -1.43 -8.36
C VAL A 326 -16.70 -2.16 -7.63
N PRO A 327 -16.59 -2.33 -6.30
CA PRO A 327 -17.70 -2.94 -5.55
C PRO A 327 -19.01 -2.25 -5.88
N GLU A 328 -20.08 -3.04 -6.04
CA GLU A 328 -21.37 -2.54 -6.51
C GLU A 328 -21.86 -1.34 -5.71
N VAL A 329 -21.65 -1.36 -4.40
CA VAL A 329 -22.11 -0.30 -3.50
C VAL A 329 -21.46 1.06 -3.79
N TYR A 330 -20.30 1.06 -4.45
CA TYR A 330 -19.55 2.28 -4.78
C TYR A 330 -19.54 2.58 -6.28
N ARG A 331 -20.14 1.72 -7.09
CA ARG A 331 -19.93 1.76 -8.55
C ARG A 331 -20.32 3.09 -9.18
N LYS A 332 -21.39 3.70 -8.69
CA LYS A 332 -21.88 4.98 -9.24
C LYS A 332 -20.97 6.17 -8.90
N ILE A 333 -20.13 6.04 -7.86
CA ILE A 333 -19.23 7.11 -7.40
C ILE A 333 -17.81 6.84 -7.88
N GLY A 334 -17.34 5.61 -7.73
CA GLY A 334 -15.97 5.19 -8.00
C GLY A 334 -15.34 4.51 -6.80
N GLN A 335 -14.19 3.91 -7.03
CA GLN A 335 -13.47 3.15 -6.00
C GLN A 335 -12.98 4.09 -4.89
N PRO A 336 -13.34 3.83 -3.63
CA PRO A 336 -12.69 4.54 -2.51
C PRO A 336 -11.20 4.19 -2.49
N VAL A 337 -10.37 5.20 -2.27
CA VAL A 337 -8.91 5.04 -2.22
C VAL A 337 -8.43 5.58 -0.89
N ILE A 338 -7.72 4.77 -0.12
CA ILE A 338 -7.27 5.12 1.22
C ILE A 338 -5.78 5.44 1.18
N ILE A 339 -5.42 6.66 1.58
CA ILE A 339 -4.03 7.11 1.55
C ILE A 339 -3.56 7.35 2.99
N PRO A 340 -2.85 6.40 3.58
CA PRO A 340 -2.33 6.60 4.93
C PRO A 340 -1.18 7.60 4.93
N GLY A 341 -1.20 8.52 5.87
CA GLY A 341 -0.09 9.44 6.09
C GLY A 341 0.69 9.05 7.34
N ASP A 342 1.46 10.00 7.86
CA ASP A 342 2.21 9.74 9.08
C ASP A 342 1.33 9.92 10.33
N MET A 343 1.85 9.48 11.47
CA MET A 343 1.08 9.46 12.72
C MET A 343 0.88 10.83 13.37
N GLY A 344 1.39 11.88 12.74
CA GLY A 344 1.25 13.25 13.29
C GLY A 344 0.42 14.19 12.45
N ARG A 345 0.25 13.90 11.16
CA ARG A 345 -0.43 14.84 10.26
C ARG A 345 -1.83 14.42 9.88
N ALA A 346 -1.97 13.53 8.91
CA ALA A 346 -3.28 13.21 8.36
C ALA A 346 -3.22 11.96 7.48
N SER A 347 -4.39 11.41 7.19
CA SER A 347 -4.61 10.44 6.12
C SER A 347 -5.76 10.96 5.27
N TYR A 348 -5.92 10.43 4.06
CA TYR A 348 -6.94 10.93 3.14
C TYR A 348 -7.75 9.79 2.56
N ILE A 349 -9.00 10.07 2.25
CA ILE A 349 -9.84 9.23 1.42
C ILE A 349 -10.02 9.97 0.11
N LEU A 350 -9.72 9.27 -0.98
CA LEU A 350 -9.90 9.77 -2.34
C LEU A 350 -10.91 8.89 -3.05
N VAL A 351 -11.23 9.22 -4.29
CA VAL A 351 -12.06 8.38 -5.15
C VAL A 351 -11.42 8.30 -6.53
N GLY A 352 -11.49 7.11 -7.12
CA GLY A 352 -10.93 6.84 -8.45
C GLY A 352 -11.61 7.63 -9.55
N THR A 353 -10.89 7.83 -10.65
CA THR A 353 -11.35 8.62 -11.80
C THR A 353 -11.14 7.86 -13.10
N GLN A 354 -11.90 8.24 -14.13
CA GLN A 354 -11.68 7.71 -15.48
C GLN A 354 -10.28 8.08 -15.99
N LYS A 355 -9.80 9.27 -15.65
CA LYS A 355 -8.46 9.72 -16.08
C LYS A 355 -7.37 8.80 -15.54
N ALA A 356 -7.51 8.30 -14.32
CA ALA A 356 -6.57 7.31 -13.79
C ALA A 356 -6.58 6.03 -14.64
N MET A 357 -7.76 5.57 -15.04
CA MET A 357 -7.84 4.41 -15.93
C MET A 357 -7.10 4.67 -17.25
N ASP A 358 -7.28 5.87 -17.79
CA ASP A 358 -6.71 6.23 -19.10
C ASP A 358 -5.20 6.46 -19.03
N GLU A 359 -4.69 7.05 -17.95
CA GLU A 359 -3.29 7.49 -17.87
C GLU A 359 -2.40 6.61 -16.99
N THR A 360 -2.94 6.10 -15.88
CA THR A 360 -2.13 5.42 -14.86
C THR A 360 -2.61 4.02 -14.55
N PHE A 361 -3.33 3.41 -15.48
CA PHE A 361 -3.81 2.03 -15.32
C PHE A 361 -4.64 1.85 -14.03
N GLY A 362 -5.43 2.87 -13.70
CA GLY A 362 -6.27 2.87 -12.51
C GLY A 362 -5.49 2.98 -11.21
N SER A 363 -4.32 3.63 -11.24
CA SER A 363 -3.44 3.73 -10.06
C SER A 363 -3.24 5.18 -9.63
N THR A 364 -2.96 5.36 -8.33
CA THR A 364 -2.63 6.66 -7.76
C THR A 364 -1.55 6.45 -6.67
N CYS A 365 -1.30 7.44 -5.84
CA CYS A 365 -0.33 7.30 -4.75
C CYS A 365 -0.83 6.29 -3.71
N HIS A 366 0.09 5.70 -2.95
CA HIS A 366 -0.25 4.69 -1.95
C HIS A 366 -0.11 5.20 -0.51
N GLY A 367 0.56 6.32 -0.31
CA GLY A 367 0.82 6.89 1.01
C GLY A 367 1.55 8.20 0.88
N ALA A 368 2.28 8.59 1.92
CA ALA A 368 3.04 9.84 1.90
C ALA A 368 4.38 9.70 1.20
N GLY A 369 5.03 8.56 1.34
CA GLY A 369 6.40 8.37 0.90
C GLY A 369 7.39 8.90 1.94
N ARG A 370 8.56 8.30 2.00
CA ARG A 370 9.56 8.68 2.99
C ARG A 370 10.46 9.79 2.47
N THR A 371 10.93 10.62 3.39
CA THR A 371 11.94 11.65 3.10
C THR A 371 13.34 11.18 3.53
N MET A 372 13.41 10.17 4.40
CA MET A 372 14.69 9.68 4.91
C MET A 372 14.58 8.18 5.25
N SER A 373 15.72 7.48 5.26
CA SER A 373 15.75 6.08 5.64
C SER A 373 15.42 5.92 7.13
N ARG A 374 15.11 4.68 7.53
CA ARG A 374 14.84 4.39 8.94
C ARG A 374 16.06 4.73 9.80
N THR A 375 17.25 4.35 9.37
CA THR A 375 18.48 4.66 10.09
C THR A 375 18.69 6.17 10.23
N ALA A 376 18.46 6.92 9.15
CA ALA A 376 18.59 8.39 9.18
C ALA A 376 17.57 9.01 10.13
N ALA A 377 16.34 8.46 10.16
CA ALA A 377 15.29 8.95 11.06
C ALA A 377 15.68 8.76 12.53
N ILE A 378 16.17 7.56 12.88
CA ILE A 378 16.65 7.28 14.25
C ILE A 378 17.74 8.28 14.65
N LYS A 379 18.70 8.47 13.76
CA LYS A 379 19.84 9.38 14.01
C LYS A 379 19.37 10.83 14.19
N SER A 380 18.45 11.25 13.33
CA SER A 380 17.88 12.61 13.37
C SER A 380 17.04 12.85 14.63
N ALA A 381 16.43 11.80 15.17
CA ALA A 381 15.55 11.88 16.34
C ALA A 381 16.31 11.70 17.67
N LYS A 382 17.62 11.59 17.64
CA LYS A 382 18.43 11.39 18.85
C LYS A 382 18.08 12.47 19.89
N GLY A 383 17.81 12.03 21.12
CA GLY A 383 17.48 12.94 22.22
C GLY A 383 16.03 13.41 22.24
N ARG A 384 15.22 13.03 21.26
CA ARG A 384 13.82 13.45 21.21
C ARG A 384 12.91 12.34 21.75
N ALA A 385 11.86 12.75 22.45
CA ALA A 385 10.79 11.86 22.93
C ALA A 385 9.59 12.02 22.00
N ILE A 386 9.60 11.30 20.87
CA ILE A 386 8.59 11.47 19.82
C ILE A 386 7.16 11.25 20.36
N ASN A 387 6.98 10.23 21.22
CA ASN A 387 5.66 9.95 21.80
C ASN A 387 5.14 11.13 22.63
N ARG A 388 6.02 11.81 23.35
CA ARG A 388 5.62 12.99 24.16
C ARG A 388 5.29 14.18 23.27
N GLU A 389 6.07 14.39 22.20
CA GLU A 389 5.78 15.45 21.23
C GLU A 389 4.38 15.27 20.64
N LEU A 390 4.03 14.03 20.30
CA LEU A 390 2.71 13.72 19.73
C LEU A 390 1.62 13.88 20.79
N GLU A 391 1.87 13.42 22.02
CA GLU A 391 0.89 13.55 23.10
C GLU A 391 0.58 15.02 23.39
N ASP A 392 1.58 15.89 23.31
CA ASP A 392 1.40 17.34 23.47
C ASP A 392 0.47 17.91 22.38
N ARG A 393 0.36 17.23 21.26
CA ARG A 393 -0.53 17.58 20.15
C ARG A 393 -1.86 16.83 20.20
N GLY A 394 -2.11 16.09 21.28
CA GLY A 394 -3.35 15.33 21.46
C GLY A 394 -3.36 13.98 20.76
N ILE A 395 -2.20 13.44 20.36
CA ILE A 395 -2.09 12.17 19.66
C ILE A 395 -1.38 11.16 20.57
N PHE A 396 -2.07 10.07 20.92
CA PHE A 396 -1.54 9.07 21.85
C PHE A 396 -1.02 7.88 21.06
N VAL A 397 0.29 7.57 21.18
CA VAL A 397 0.93 6.53 20.40
C VAL A 397 1.59 5.50 21.30
N ARG A 398 1.42 4.21 20.97
CA ARG A 398 2.15 3.11 21.58
C ARG A 398 2.84 2.29 20.49
N ALA A 399 4.08 1.92 20.74
CA ALA A 399 4.87 1.13 19.79
C ALA A 399 5.51 -0.05 20.51
N ALA A 400 5.54 -1.20 19.82
CA ALA A 400 6.16 -2.41 20.36
C ALA A 400 7.68 -2.34 20.31
N GLY A 401 8.24 -1.73 19.26
CA GLY A 401 9.68 -1.61 19.09
C GLY A 401 10.24 -0.33 19.72
N ARG A 402 11.42 -0.44 20.35
CA ARG A 402 12.08 0.72 20.96
C ARG A 402 12.34 1.85 19.95
N GLU A 403 12.78 1.46 18.76
CA GLU A 403 13.20 2.43 17.75
C GLU A 403 12.06 2.83 16.81
N THR A 404 10.92 2.12 16.84
CA THR A 404 9.80 2.36 15.91
C THR A 404 9.32 3.81 15.96
N MET A 405 9.19 4.38 17.15
CA MET A 405 8.77 5.77 17.30
C MET A 405 9.64 6.72 16.49
N LYS A 406 10.95 6.51 16.52
CA LYS A 406 11.91 7.37 15.82
C LYS A 406 11.95 7.06 14.34
N GLU A 407 11.90 5.77 13.96
CA GLU A 407 11.90 5.35 12.55
C GLU A 407 10.71 5.94 11.81
N GLU A 408 9.58 6.02 12.50
CA GLU A 408 8.29 6.36 11.90
C GLU A 408 7.80 7.75 12.30
N MET A 409 8.67 8.60 12.82
CA MET A 409 8.29 9.97 13.21
C MET A 409 7.74 10.74 12.01
N PRO A 410 6.88 11.74 12.23
CA PRO A 410 6.26 12.46 11.12
C PRO A 410 7.25 13.02 10.10
N GLU A 411 8.38 13.56 10.54
CA GLU A 411 9.38 14.17 9.64
C GLU A 411 10.06 13.15 8.72
N ALA A 412 9.97 11.85 9.05
CA ALA A 412 10.52 10.81 8.18
C ALA A 412 9.72 10.63 6.90
N TYR A 413 8.56 11.28 6.83
CA TYR A 413 7.62 11.17 5.70
C TYR A 413 7.37 12.51 5.05
N LYS A 414 7.03 12.47 3.75
CA LYS A 414 6.56 13.65 3.04
C LYS A 414 5.21 14.08 3.65
N ASP A 415 4.88 15.36 3.46
CA ASP A 415 3.56 15.85 3.85
C ASP A 415 2.52 15.23 2.91
N VAL A 416 1.68 14.36 3.44
CA VAL A 416 0.68 13.64 2.65
C VAL A 416 -0.29 14.60 1.95
N SER A 417 -0.54 15.77 2.54
CA SER A 417 -1.43 16.77 1.92
C SER A 417 -0.89 17.23 0.57
N LYS A 418 0.43 17.43 0.48
CA LYS A 418 1.05 17.81 -0.79
C LYS A 418 0.99 16.70 -1.82
N VAL A 419 1.18 15.46 -1.36
CA VAL A 419 1.12 14.27 -2.23
C VAL A 419 -0.29 14.15 -2.84
N VAL A 420 -1.34 14.21 -2.02
CA VAL A 420 -2.70 14.05 -2.52
C VAL A 420 -3.15 15.23 -3.37
N GLU A 421 -2.65 16.44 -3.09
CA GLU A 421 -2.95 17.60 -3.94
C GLU A 421 -2.45 17.38 -5.38
N VAL A 422 -1.28 16.78 -5.54
CA VAL A 422 -0.75 16.50 -6.88
C VAL A 422 -1.68 15.56 -7.64
N VAL A 423 -2.07 14.44 -7.03
CA VAL A 423 -2.91 13.46 -7.75
C VAL A 423 -4.31 14.02 -7.99
N HIS A 424 -4.82 14.83 -7.07
CA HIS A 424 -6.12 15.49 -7.24
C HIS A 424 -6.07 16.48 -8.41
N ASN A 425 -5.08 17.35 -8.42
CA ASN A 425 -4.96 18.37 -9.46
C ASN A 425 -4.57 17.78 -10.81
N ALA A 426 -3.84 16.66 -10.82
CA ALA A 426 -3.56 15.93 -12.06
C ALA A 426 -4.80 15.18 -12.57
N GLY A 427 -5.84 15.06 -11.75
CA GLY A 427 -7.09 14.41 -12.14
C GLY A 427 -7.12 12.91 -12.04
N ILE A 428 -6.07 12.29 -11.46
CA ILE A 428 -6.01 10.81 -11.36
C ILE A 428 -6.63 10.29 -10.06
N ALA A 429 -7.11 11.19 -9.20
CA ALA A 429 -7.91 10.86 -8.03
C ALA A 429 -8.59 12.13 -7.57
N ARG A 430 -9.71 12.02 -6.86
CA ARG A 430 -10.38 13.20 -6.27
C ARG A 430 -10.37 13.09 -4.76
N MET A 431 -10.05 14.17 -4.06
CA MET A 431 -10.11 14.19 -2.60
C MET A 431 -11.56 14.10 -2.14
N VAL A 432 -11.81 13.25 -1.16
CA VAL A 432 -13.13 13.08 -0.55
C VAL A 432 -13.11 13.54 0.91
N ALA A 433 -12.16 13.06 1.70
CA ALA A 433 -12.12 13.38 3.14
C ALA A 433 -10.68 13.40 3.64
N LYS A 434 -10.46 14.25 4.67
CA LYS A 434 -9.20 14.31 5.41
C LYS A 434 -9.47 13.77 6.81
N LEU A 435 -8.62 12.84 7.25
CA LEU A 435 -8.72 12.17 8.54
C LEU A 435 -7.52 12.58 9.40
N LYS A 436 -7.80 12.99 10.64
CA LYS A 436 -6.74 13.38 11.59
C LYS A 436 -6.54 12.31 12.65
N PRO A 437 -5.28 12.02 13.01
CA PRO A 437 -5.04 10.99 14.04
C PRO A 437 -5.39 11.50 15.43
N MET A 438 -5.91 10.60 16.27
CA MET A 438 -6.10 10.80 17.68
C MET A 438 -5.28 9.83 18.51
N GLY A 439 -5.05 8.64 17.97
CA GLY A 439 -4.25 7.63 18.64
C GLY A 439 -3.79 6.55 17.68
N CYS A 440 -2.68 5.91 18.01
CA CYS A 440 -2.04 4.98 17.06
C CYS A 440 -1.27 3.91 17.81
N ILE A 441 -1.35 2.67 17.32
CA ILE A 441 -0.44 1.61 17.77
C ILE A 441 0.43 1.18 16.59
N LYS A 442 1.71 0.92 16.87
CA LYS A 442 2.72 0.53 15.87
C LYS A 442 3.56 -0.62 16.39
N GLY A 443 4.16 -1.41 15.45
CA GLY A 443 5.02 -2.51 15.79
C GLY A 443 6.48 -2.18 16.07
#